data_04ceb2a582acf79e3663ec53415022df
#
_entry.id   04ceb2a582acf79e3663ec53415022df
#
_cell.length_a   1.000
_cell.length_b   1.000
_cell.length_c   1.000
_cell.angle_alpha   90.00
_cell.angle_beta   90.00
_cell.angle_gamma   90.00
#
_symmetry.space_group_name_H-M   'P 1'
#
loop_
_entity.id
_entity.type
_entity.pdbx_description
1 polymer ?
#
loop_
_entity_poly.entity_id
_entity_poly.type
_entity_poly.pdbx_seq_one_letter_code
_entity_poly.pdbx_strand_id
1 'polypeptide(L)'
;MSFITPVAILVLVIFFLSAALRVLNEYERGVIFRLGRVIAAKGPGLIILIPLVDKIVKVSLRLVAMDVDPQDVITRDNVSVKVNAVIYFRVIDPIKAIVEVENYSYAMSQLAQTTLRSVCGQAELDELLAEREKINSELQEILDTHTDPWGIKVATVELKHIDLPTEMQRSMAKQAEAERERRAKVINAQGEFQAAGKLAEASKIIEDHPTALQLRYLQTMREMSTESNTTTIFPIPIELFKPFLRLIDKAEKE
;
A
#
# COMPACT_ATOMS: atom_id res chain seq x y z
N MET A 1 30.24 14.81 -68.99
CA MET A 1 29.59 15.60 -67.92
C MET A 1 28.06 15.33 -67.74
N SER A 2 27.41 14.59 -68.63
CA SER A 2 25.95 14.39 -68.62
C SER A 2 25.39 13.35 -67.63
N PHE A 3 26.23 12.51 -67.01
CA PHE A 3 25.73 11.51 -66.06
C PHE A 3 25.82 11.94 -64.57
N ILE A 4 26.59 12.99 -64.25
CA ILE A 4 26.74 13.48 -62.86
C ILE A 4 25.48 14.19 -62.39
N THR A 5 24.81 14.94 -63.25
CA THR A 5 23.61 15.67 -62.91
C THR A 5 22.41 14.78 -62.55
N PRO A 6 22.06 13.70 -63.30
CA PRO A 6 20.95 12.84 -62.91
C PRO A 6 21.27 12.04 -61.64
N VAL A 7 22.54 11.63 -61.42
CA VAL A 7 22.96 10.95 -60.21
C VAL A 7 22.85 11.88 -58.97
N ALA A 8 23.26 13.15 -59.12
CA ALA A 8 23.13 14.13 -58.03
C ALA A 8 21.66 14.41 -57.68
N ILE A 9 20.76 14.53 -58.68
CA ILE A 9 19.35 14.66 -58.46
C ILE A 9 18.73 13.44 -57.76
N LEU A 10 19.11 12.24 -58.19
CA LEU A 10 18.64 10.99 -57.58
C LEU A 10 19.03 10.90 -56.11
N VAL A 11 20.31 11.19 -55.77
CA VAL A 11 20.80 11.23 -54.41
C VAL A 11 20.03 12.24 -53.54
N LEU A 12 19.77 13.41 -54.07
CA LEU A 12 19.02 14.48 -53.39
C LEU A 12 17.58 14.06 -53.12
N VAL A 13 16.92 13.40 -54.09
CA VAL A 13 15.56 12.85 -53.93
C VAL A 13 15.53 11.76 -52.88
N ILE A 14 16.49 10.83 -52.91
CA ILE A 14 16.58 9.76 -51.89
C ILE A 14 16.80 10.37 -50.51
N PHE A 15 17.67 11.36 -50.38
CA PHE A 15 17.93 12.04 -49.11
C PHE A 15 16.67 12.75 -48.61
N PHE A 16 15.94 13.43 -49.51
CA PHE A 16 14.68 14.11 -49.15
C PHE A 16 13.56 13.12 -48.74
N LEU A 17 13.44 11.99 -49.45
CA LEU A 17 12.50 10.91 -49.05
C LEU A 17 12.85 10.29 -47.72
N SER A 18 14.10 10.03 -47.44
CA SER A 18 14.56 9.46 -46.16
C SER A 18 14.30 10.39 -44.99
N ALA A 19 14.44 11.69 -45.20
CA ALA A 19 14.10 12.71 -44.18
C ALA A 19 12.56 12.92 -43.99
N ALA A 20 11.77 12.65 -45.05
CA ALA A 20 10.32 12.78 -45.01
C ALA A 20 9.62 11.61 -44.30
N LEU A 21 10.20 10.43 -44.32
CA LEU A 21 9.61 9.22 -43.74
C LEU A 21 9.98 9.07 -42.27
N ARG A 22 8.98 9.05 -41.41
CA ARG A 22 9.13 8.78 -39.97
C ARG A 22 8.19 7.68 -39.52
N VAL A 23 8.70 6.77 -38.68
CA VAL A 23 7.92 5.71 -38.08
C VAL A 23 7.66 6.06 -36.62
N LEU A 24 6.42 5.92 -36.21
CA LEU A 24 5.99 6.06 -34.82
C LEU A 24 5.56 4.71 -34.27
N ASN A 25 5.92 4.46 -33.02
CA ASN A 25 5.48 3.28 -32.29
C ASN A 25 3.98 3.38 -31.92
N GLU A 26 3.36 2.25 -31.62
CA GLU A 26 1.93 2.20 -31.29
C GLU A 26 1.57 3.05 -30.06
N TYR A 27 2.47 3.13 -29.10
CA TYR A 27 2.31 3.92 -27.89
C TYR A 27 2.73 5.38 -28.04
N GLU A 28 3.16 5.83 -29.23
CA GLU A 28 3.56 7.20 -29.51
C GLU A 28 2.54 7.89 -30.40
N ARG A 29 2.38 9.19 -30.18
CA ARG A 29 1.67 10.08 -31.09
C ARG A 29 2.59 11.21 -31.51
N GLY A 30 2.55 11.53 -32.79
CA GLY A 30 3.33 12.63 -33.34
C GLY A 30 2.46 13.87 -33.52
N VAL A 31 2.71 14.90 -32.74
CA VAL A 31 2.09 16.22 -32.94
C VAL A 31 2.89 16.95 -34.01
N ILE A 32 2.24 17.24 -35.12
CA ILE A 32 2.87 17.89 -36.31
C ILE A 32 2.58 19.39 -36.29
N PHE A 33 3.68 20.13 -36.29
CA PHE A 33 3.66 21.60 -36.47
C PHE A 33 4.10 21.93 -37.87
N ARG A 34 3.29 22.66 -38.60
CA ARG A 34 3.61 23.22 -39.91
C ARG A 34 3.71 24.72 -39.82
N LEU A 35 4.89 25.26 -40.10
CA LEU A 35 5.17 26.70 -39.97
C LEU A 35 4.68 27.29 -38.64
N GLY A 36 4.84 26.54 -37.54
CA GLY A 36 4.46 26.94 -36.18
C GLY A 36 2.99 26.69 -35.82
N ARG A 37 2.14 26.26 -36.75
CA ARG A 37 0.74 25.87 -36.41
C ARG A 37 0.60 24.37 -36.24
N VAL A 38 -0.12 23.94 -35.20
CA VAL A 38 -0.53 22.55 -35.04
C VAL A 38 -1.53 22.17 -36.11
N ILE A 39 -1.27 21.09 -36.83
CA ILE A 39 -2.20 20.57 -37.85
C ILE A 39 -3.00 19.42 -37.27
N ALA A 40 -2.31 18.37 -36.74
CA ALA A 40 -2.95 17.18 -36.21
C ALA A 40 -1.96 16.34 -35.39
N ALA A 41 -2.48 15.50 -34.49
CA ALA A 41 -1.76 14.39 -33.92
C ALA A 41 -1.89 13.18 -34.86
N LYS A 42 -0.77 12.65 -35.37
CA LYS A 42 -0.75 11.45 -36.20
C LYS A 42 -0.57 10.22 -35.31
N GLY A 43 -1.31 9.16 -35.68
CA GLY A 43 -1.25 7.86 -35.03
C GLY A 43 0.03 7.06 -35.34
N PRO A 44 0.12 5.80 -34.86
CA PRO A 44 1.26 4.93 -35.09
C PRO A 44 1.41 4.56 -36.57
N GLY A 45 2.61 4.13 -36.94
CA GLY A 45 2.94 3.68 -38.28
C GLY A 45 3.79 4.68 -39.05
N LEU A 46 3.73 4.56 -40.37
CA LEU A 46 4.50 5.40 -41.29
C LEU A 46 3.83 6.77 -41.47
N ILE A 47 4.58 7.82 -41.18
CA ILE A 47 4.14 9.20 -41.35
C ILE A 47 5.03 9.89 -42.37
N ILE A 48 4.42 10.65 -43.28
CA ILE A 48 5.13 11.47 -44.26
C ILE A 48 5.10 12.91 -43.76
N LEU A 49 6.27 13.48 -43.55
CA LEU A 49 6.51 14.85 -43.16
C LEU A 49 7.14 15.62 -44.34
N ILE A 50 6.84 16.90 -44.45
CA ILE A 50 7.53 17.77 -45.39
C ILE A 50 8.81 18.29 -44.69
N PRO A 51 10.01 17.82 -45.10
CA PRO A 51 11.26 18.31 -44.51
C PRO A 51 11.35 19.83 -44.63
N LEU A 52 11.97 20.47 -43.61
CA LEU A 52 12.09 21.95 -43.48
C LEU A 52 10.81 22.69 -43.05
N VAL A 53 9.62 22.20 -43.40
CA VAL A 53 8.33 22.88 -43.13
C VAL A 53 7.64 22.27 -41.89
N ASP A 54 7.68 20.94 -41.77
CA ASP A 54 7.00 20.20 -40.72
C ASP A 54 7.99 19.84 -39.59
N LYS A 55 7.60 20.16 -38.36
CA LYS A 55 8.29 19.73 -37.12
C LYS A 55 7.38 18.79 -36.38
N ILE A 56 7.92 17.63 -35.98
CA ILE A 56 7.19 16.63 -35.20
C ILE A 56 7.69 16.59 -33.77
N VAL A 57 6.77 16.57 -32.81
CA VAL A 57 7.03 16.30 -31.39
C VAL A 57 6.36 14.98 -31.03
N LYS A 58 7.14 14.03 -30.54
CA LYS A 58 6.64 12.71 -30.12
C LYS A 58 6.19 12.75 -28.67
N VAL A 59 5.00 12.24 -28.41
CA VAL A 59 4.42 12.12 -27.06
C VAL A 59 4.07 10.66 -26.81
N SER A 60 4.51 10.13 -25.67
CA SER A 60 4.16 8.75 -25.23
C SER A 60 2.81 8.77 -24.54
N LEU A 61 1.95 7.80 -24.88
CA LEU A 61 0.65 7.60 -24.23
C LEU A 61 0.71 6.59 -23.08
N ARG A 62 1.90 6.03 -22.81
CA ARG A 62 2.07 5.05 -21.71
C ARG A 62 1.90 5.72 -20.36
N LEU A 63 1.49 4.93 -19.40
CA LEU A 63 1.49 5.32 -17.99
C LEU A 63 2.92 5.62 -17.54
N VAL A 64 3.12 6.77 -16.94
CA VAL A 64 4.38 7.24 -16.38
C VAL A 64 4.22 7.33 -14.88
N ALA A 65 5.15 6.74 -14.14
CA ALA A 65 5.28 6.95 -12.70
C ALA A 65 6.26 8.09 -12.46
N MET A 66 5.86 9.08 -11.69
CA MET A 66 6.67 10.24 -11.32
C MET A 66 6.76 10.34 -9.81
N ASP A 67 7.96 10.32 -9.29
CA ASP A 67 8.20 10.60 -7.87
C ASP A 67 8.07 12.10 -7.61
N VAL A 68 7.34 12.44 -6.55
CA VAL A 68 7.23 13.82 -6.03
C VAL A 68 8.27 13.99 -4.92
N ASP A 69 9.08 15.03 -5.03
CA ASP A 69 10.10 15.32 -4.05
C ASP A 69 9.50 15.49 -2.64
N PRO A 70 10.21 15.04 -1.59
CA PRO A 70 9.74 15.18 -0.22
C PRO A 70 9.45 16.64 0.15
N GLN A 71 8.25 16.87 0.71
CA GLN A 71 7.79 18.18 1.16
C GLN A 71 7.71 18.22 2.68
N ASP A 72 8.28 19.28 3.27
CA ASP A 72 8.07 19.58 4.68
C ASP A 72 6.71 20.26 4.83
N VAL A 73 5.82 19.66 5.61
CA VAL A 73 4.45 20.12 5.82
C VAL A 73 4.16 20.17 7.31
N ILE A 74 3.39 21.16 7.74
CA ILE A 74 2.84 21.22 9.09
C ILE A 74 1.38 20.82 8.99
N THR A 75 1.01 19.74 9.66
CA THR A 75 -0.36 19.22 9.70
C THR A 75 -1.29 20.13 10.51
N ARG A 76 -2.60 19.90 10.43
CA ARG A 76 -3.62 20.68 11.16
C ARG A 76 -3.41 20.67 12.68
N ASP A 77 -2.92 19.56 13.21
CA ASP A 77 -2.56 19.37 14.63
C ASP A 77 -1.16 19.90 15.00
N ASN A 78 -0.57 20.74 14.12
CA ASN A 78 0.71 21.44 14.32
C ASN A 78 1.93 20.52 14.45
N VAL A 79 1.92 19.38 13.76
CA VAL A 79 3.06 18.46 13.66
C VAL A 79 3.80 18.68 12.35
N SER A 80 5.13 18.88 12.43
CA SER A 80 5.96 18.96 11.23
C SER A 80 6.28 17.55 10.73
N VAL A 81 5.88 17.25 9.49
CA VAL A 81 6.10 15.96 8.83
C VAL A 81 6.75 16.17 7.47
N LYS A 82 7.53 15.19 7.03
CA LYS A 82 8.05 15.17 5.68
C LYS A 82 7.31 14.08 4.90
N VAL A 83 6.64 14.50 3.81
CA VAL A 83 5.77 13.64 3.01
C VAL A 83 6.26 13.60 1.58
N ASN A 84 6.29 12.42 0.98
CA ASN A 84 6.52 12.21 -0.45
C ASN A 84 5.43 11.33 -1.05
N ALA A 85 5.26 11.44 -2.38
CA ALA A 85 4.23 10.72 -3.11
C ALA A 85 4.75 10.23 -4.47
N VAL A 86 4.03 9.30 -5.05
CA VAL A 86 4.19 8.87 -6.46
C VAL A 86 2.90 9.14 -7.18
N ILE A 87 3.01 9.72 -8.37
CA ILE A 87 1.89 9.99 -9.25
C ILE A 87 2.01 9.13 -10.49
N TYR A 88 0.94 8.41 -10.80
CA TYR A 88 0.79 7.65 -12.03
C TYR A 88 -0.12 8.42 -12.97
N PHE A 89 0.42 8.88 -14.09
CA PHE A 89 -0.34 9.64 -15.08
C PHE A 89 -0.04 9.19 -16.50
N ARG A 90 -0.92 9.53 -17.42
CA ARG A 90 -0.74 9.32 -18.85
C ARG A 90 -1.31 10.48 -19.65
N VAL A 91 -0.76 10.71 -20.83
CA VAL A 91 -1.29 11.70 -21.76
C VAL A 91 -2.46 11.08 -22.53
N ILE A 92 -3.61 11.76 -22.53
CA ILE A 92 -4.80 11.39 -23.31
C ILE A 92 -4.85 12.22 -24.60
N ASP A 93 -4.67 13.53 -24.49
CA ASP A 93 -4.64 14.44 -25.63
C ASP A 93 -3.21 14.99 -25.83
N PRO A 94 -2.45 14.43 -26.79
CA PRO A 94 -1.09 14.85 -27.05
C PRO A 94 -0.98 16.28 -27.59
N ILE A 95 -2.05 16.82 -28.23
CA ILE A 95 -2.05 18.19 -28.73
C ILE A 95 -2.09 19.17 -27.56
N LYS A 96 -3.03 18.98 -26.63
CA LYS A 96 -3.13 19.82 -25.44
C LYS A 96 -1.85 19.75 -24.59
N ALA A 97 -1.29 18.55 -24.41
CA ALA A 97 -0.10 18.35 -23.60
C ALA A 97 1.14 19.12 -24.10
N ILE A 98 1.18 19.47 -25.40
CA ILE A 98 2.30 20.19 -26.00
C ILE A 98 2.00 21.67 -26.23
N VAL A 99 0.72 22.03 -26.43
CA VAL A 99 0.34 23.41 -26.73
C VAL A 99 0.06 24.21 -25.46
N GLU A 100 -0.63 23.60 -24.50
CA GLU A 100 -1.04 24.29 -23.27
C GLU A 100 0.09 24.41 -22.25
N VAL A 101 1.06 23.50 -22.27
CA VAL A 101 2.14 23.47 -21.29
C VAL A 101 3.47 23.21 -21.98
N GLU A 102 4.49 24.02 -21.68
CA GLU A 102 5.82 23.89 -22.25
C GLU A 102 6.49 22.56 -21.88
N ASN A 103 6.41 22.22 -20.60
CA ASN A 103 6.93 20.95 -20.05
C ASN A 103 5.94 20.38 -19.04
N TYR A 104 5.08 19.51 -19.51
CA TYR A 104 4.02 18.92 -18.70
C TYR A 104 4.56 18.08 -17.53
N SER A 105 5.72 17.45 -17.68
CA SER A 105 6.33 16.67 -16.59
C SER A 105 6.79 17.57 -15.45
N TYR A 106 7.43 18.69 -15.78
CA TYR A 106 7.86 19.66 -14.78
C TYR A 106 6.66 20.36 -14.13
N ALA A 107 5.68 20.79 -14.92
CA ALA A 107 4.47 21.43 -14.43
C ALA A 107 3.68 20.50 -13.49
N MET A 108 3.56 19.21 -13.86
CA MET A 108 2.94 18.20 -13.01
C MET A 108 3.68 18.05 -11.66
N SER A 109 5.01 18.00 -11.68
CA SER A 109 5.82 17.92 -10.46
C SER A 109 5.57 19.12 -9.54
N GLN A 110 5.55 20.33 -10.06
CA GLN A 110 5.31 21.54 -9.26
C GLN A 110 3.87 21.59 -8.72
N LEU A 111 2.90 21.22 -9.53
CA LEU A 111 1.51 21.13 -9.11
C LEU A 111 1.34 20.10 -8.01
N ALA A 112 1.95 18.93 -8.19
CA ALA A 112 1.90 17.85 -7.21
C ALA A 112 2.49 18.25 -5.86
N GLN A 113 3.65 18.90 -5.85
CA GLN A 113 4.30 19.37 -4.62
C GLN A 113 3.42 20.38 -3.85
N THR A 114 2.81 21.32 -4.58
CA THR A 114 1.93 22.34 -3.97
C THR A 114 0.63 21.74 -3.47
N THR A 115 0.03 20.84 -4.22
CA THR A 115 -1.21 20.14 -3.83
C THR A 115 -0.96 19.21 -2.65
N LEU A 116 0.14 18.46 -2.67
CA LEU A 116 0.55 17.59 -1.55
C LEU A 116 0.69 18.39 -0.26
N ARG A 117 1.37 19.54 -0.33
CA ARG A 117 1.52 20.43 0.84
C ARG A 117 0.17 20.97 1.33
N SER A 118 -0.72 21.34 0.43
CA SER A 118 -2.05 21.86 0.77
C SER A 118 -2.93 20.82 1.45
N VAL A 119 -3.06 19.63 0.86
CA VAL A 119 -3.92 18.55 1.38
C VAL A 119 -3.37 18.00 2.68
N CYS A 120 -2.07 17.68 2.75
CA CYS A 120 -1.47 17.21 3.99
C CYS A 120 -1.47 18.27 5.12
N GLY A 121 -1.42 19.56 4.77
CA GLY A 121 -1.53 20.64 5.75
C GLY A 121 -2.93 20.85 6.33
N GLN A 122 -3.98 20.34 5.67
CA GLN A 122 -5.36 20.40 6.13
C GLN A 122 -5.78 19.14 6.92
N ALA A 123 -5.07 18.03 6.74
CA ALA A 123 -5.31 16.78 7.44
C ALA A 123 -4.64 16.74 8.82
N GLU A 124 -5.18 15.92 9.72
CA GLU A 124 -4.51 15.56 10.97
C GLU A 124 -3.49 14.44 10.75
N LEU A 125 -2.50 14.34 11.62
CA LEU A 125 -1.49 13.29 11.53
C LEU A 125 -2.09 11.89 11.54
N ASP A 126 -3.09 11.66 12.40
CA ASP A 126 -3.77 10.37 12.49
C ASP A 126 -4.50 10.03 11.19
N GLU A 127 -5.12 10.99 10.50
CA GLU A 127 -5.75 10.80 9.19
C GLU A 127 -4.71 10.41 8.13
N LEU A 128 -3.56 11.12 8.10
CA LEU A 128 -2.46 10.81 7.17
C LEU A 128 -1.88 9.41 7.36
N LEU A 129 -1.90 8.88 8.58
CA LEU A 129 -1.36 7.56 8.88
C LEU A 129 -2.39 6.43 8.71
N ALA A 130 -3.65 6.66 9.11
CA ALA A 130 -4.70 5.65 9.16
C ALA A 130 -5.60 5.66 7.92
N GLU A 131 -5.90 6.83 7.32
CA GLU A 131 -6.85 7.00 6.22
C GLU A 131 -6.16 7.39 4.91
N ARG A 132 -5.05 6.73 4.59
CA ARG A 132 -4.24 7.05 3.39
C ARG A 132 -5.04 7.01 2.09
N GLU A 133 -5.97 6.07 1.95
CA GLU A 133 -6.79 5.92 0.74
C GLU A 133 -7.66 7.16 0.48
N LYS A 134 -8.20 7.77 1.54
CA LYS A 134 -8.97 9.01 1.45
C LYS A 134 -8.11 10.17 0.95
N ILE A 135 -6.93 10.34 1.55
CA ILE A 135 -5.97 11.38 1.14
C ILE A 135 -5.47 11.16 -0.29
N ASN A 136 -5.17 9.92 -0.67
CA ASN A 136 -4.77 9.56 -2.03
C ASN A 136 -5.86 9.91 -3.05
N SER A 137 -7.13 9.62 -2.72
CA SER A 137 -8.27 9.93 -3.59
C SER A 137 -8.49 11.44 -3.73
N GLU A 138 -8.37 12.19 -2.65
CA GLU A 138 -8.48 13.65 -2.66
C GLU A 138 -7.37 14.30 -3.49
N LEU A 139 -6.12 13.85 -3.31
CA LEU A 139 -4.98 14.28 -4.11
C LEU A 139 -5.19 13.98 -5.59
N GLN A 140 -5.67 12.78 -5.91
CA GLN A 140 -5.96 12.36 -7.28
C GLN A 140 -7.02 13.25 -7.91
N GLU A 141 -8.13 13.53 -7.25
CA GLU A 141 -9.23 14.33 -7.74
C GLU A 141 -8.80 15.77 -8.04
N ILE A 142 -8.06 16.38 -7.12
CA ILE A 142 -7.55 17.75 -7.29
C ILE A 142 -6.56 17.80 -8.45
N LEU A 143 -5.59 16.88 -8.50
CA LEU A 143 -4.59 16.84 -9.56
C LEU A 143 -5.22 16.57 -10.92
N ASP A 144 -6.15 15.62 -11.00
CA ASP A 144 -6.85 15.27 -12.24
C ASP A 144 -7.63 16.47 -12.79
N THR A 145 -8.34 17.18 -11.91
CA THR A 145 -9.09 18.42 -12.29
C THR A 145 -8.17 19.49 -12.86
N HIS A 146 -7.01 19.69 -12.26
CA HIS A 146 -6.04 20.70 -12.71
C HIS A 146 -5.30 20.30 -13.99
N THR A 147 -5.13 19.01 -14.26
CA THR A 147 -4.38 18.51 -15.41
C THR A 147 -5.26 18.16 -16.62
N ASP A 148 -6.57 18.07 -16.44
CA ASP A 148 -7.52 17.82 -17.53
C ASP A 148 -7.42 18.86 -18.69
N PRO A 149 -7.27 20.18 -18.42
CA PRO A 149 -7.03 21.16 -19.48
C PRO A 149 -5.77 20.88 -20.30
N TRP A 150 -4.76 20.26 -19.70
CA TRP A 150 -3.50 19.88 -20.37
C TRP A 150 -3.61 18.57 -21.16
N GLY A 151 -4.77 17.90 -21.12
CA GLY A 151 -4.98 16.60 -21.77
C GLY A 151 -4.23 15.46 -21.09
N ILE A 152 -3.96 15.57 -19.80
CA ILE A 152 -3.27 14.57 -18.96
C ILE A 152 -4.27 14.00 -17.97
N LYS A 153 -4.28 12.67 -17.86
CA LYS A 153 -5.10 11.94 -16.89
C LYS A 153 -4.24 11.40 -15.76
N VAL A 154 -4.56 11.79 -14.54
CA VAL A 154 -3.98 11.20 -13.34
C VAL A 154 -4.73 9.89 -13.04
N ALA A 155 -4.03 8.77 -13.11
CA ALA A 155 -4.60 7.46 -12.85
C ALA A 155 -4.69 7.15 -11.36
N THR A 156 -3.60 7.40 -10.63
CA THR A 156 -3.51 7.13 -9.19
C THR A 156 -2.44 8.03 -8.57
N VAL A 157 -2.67 8.42 -7.34
CA VAL A 157 -1.69 9.10 -6.49
C VAL A 157 -1.51 8.27 -5.22
N GLU A 158 -0.28 8.03 -4.83
CA GLU A 158 0.02 7.25 -3.63
C GLU A 158 1.04 7.96 -2.75
N LEU A 159 0.71 8.13 -1.48
CA LEU A 159 1.64 8.56 -0.44
C LEU A 159 2.66 7.46 -0.16
N LYS A 160 3.94 7.76 -0.30
CA LYS A 160 5.04 6.81 -0.15
C LYS A 160 5.48 6.67 1.30
N HIS A 161 6.08 7.71 1.81
CA HIS A 161 6.59 7.79 3.19
C HIS A 161 6.09 9.05 3.87
N ILE A 162 5.86 8.93 5.17
CA ILE A 162 5.57 10.05 6.06
C ILE A 162 6.61 9.98 7.17
N ASP A 163 7.61 10.85 7.08
CA ASP A 163 8.69 10.89 8.05
C ASP A 163 8.31 11.85 9.19
N LEU A 164 8.29 11.29 10.40
CA LEU A 164 7.99 12.02 11.64
C LEU A 164 9.27 12.39 12.36
N PRO A 165 9.28 13.46 13.15
CA PRO A 165 10.38 13.76 14.08
C PRO A 165 10.63 12.57 15.02
N THR A 166 11.91 12.30 15.31
CA THR A 166 12.32 11.11 16.09
C THR A 166 11.73 11.07 17.50
N GLU A 167 11.50 12.23 18.13
CA GLU A 167 10.86 12.30 19.43
C GLU A 167 9.39 11.89 19.39
N MET A 168 8.67 12.30 18.33
CA MET A 168 7.29 11.92 18.12
C MET A 168 7.16 10.43 17.81
N GLN A 169 8.04 9.88 16.94
CA GLN A 169 8.08 8.44 16.70
C GLN A 169 8.24 7.64 17.99
N ARG A 170 9.12 8.09 18.90
CA ARG A 170 9.32 7.47 20.23
C ARG A 170 8.08 7.58 21.13
N SER A 171 7.43 8.74 21.11
CA SER A 171 6.20 8.96 21.88
C SER A 171 5.06 8.08 21.39
N MET A 172 4.84 8.01 20.08
CA MET A 172 3.83 7.15 19.45
C MET A 172 4.12 5.66 19.68
N ALA A 173 5.40 5.26 19.63
CA ALA A 173 5.78 3.88 19.95
C ALA A 173 5.41 3.51 21.39
N LYS A 174 5.71 4.37 22.38
CA LYS A 174 5.32 4.15 23.78
C LYS A 174 3.81 4.11 23.97
N GLN A 175 3.08 5.00 23.30
CA GLN A 175 1.60 5.01 23.33
C GLN A 175 1.03 3.72 22.74
N ALA A 176 1.54 3.29 21.59
CA ALA A 176 1.12 2.05 20.95
C ALA A 176 1.44 0.81 21.81
N GLU A 177 2.59 0.80 22.50
CA GLU A 177 2.96 -0.27 23.42
C GLU A 177 2.00 -0.31 24.63
N ALA A 178 1.72 0.82 25.25
CA ALA A 178 0.78 0.92 26.36
C ALA A 178 -0.64 0.49 25.96
N GLU A 179 -1.10 0.87 24.79
CA GLU A 179 -2.42 0.47 24.27
C GLU A 179 -2.48 -1.05 23.97
N ARG A 180 -1.39 -1.61 23.42
CA ARG A 180 -1.29 -3.06 23.20
C ARG A 180 -1.30 -3.82 24.54
N GLU A 181 -0.57 -3.33 25.53
CA GLU A 181 -0.55 -3.92 26.87
C GLU A 181 -1.94 -3.84 27.52
N ARG A 182 -2.62 -2.69 27.41
CA ARG A 182 -4.01 -2.53 27.89
C ARG A 182 -4.94 -3.54 27.23
N ARG A 183 -4.89 -3.66 25.89
CA ARG A 183 -5.71 -4.62 25.13
C ARG A 183 -5.39 -6.06 25.54
N ALA A 184 -4.12 -6.40 25.68
CA ALA A 184 -3.71 -7.73 26.12
C ALA A 184 -4.28 -8.07 27.50
N LYS A 185 -4.21 -7.15 28.47
CA LYS A 185 -4.82 -7.32 29.80
C LYS A 185 -6.33 -7.55 29.73
N VAL A 186 -7.05 -6.77 28.90
CA VAL A 186 -8.50 -6.95 28.72
C VAL A 186 -8.82 -8.31 28.08
N ILE A 187 -8.10 -8.69 27.04
CA ILE A 187 -8.29 -9.99 26.36
C ILE A 187 -8.01 -11.15 27.33
N ASN A 188 -6.92 -11.07 28.10
CA ASN A 188 -6.58 -12.09 29.10
C ASN A 188 -7.67 -12.18 30.18
N ALA A 189 -8.10 -11.06 30.74
CA ALA A 189 -9.17 -11.05 31.73
C ALA A 189 -10.51 -11.61 31.20
N GLN A 190 -10.85 -11.30 29.95
CA GLN A 190 -12.03 -11.87 29.29
C GLN A 190 -11.85 -13.39 29.05
N GLY A 191 -10.64 -13.82 28.65
CA GLY A 191 -10.30 -15.23 28.51
C GLY A 191 -10.41 -16.01 29.81
N GLU A 192 -9.86 -15.45 30.90
CA GLU A 192 -9.98 -16.02 32.24
C GLU A 192 -11.43 -16.12 32.72
N PHE A 193 -12.22 -15.05 32.47
CA PHE A 193 -13.66 -15.06 32.83
C PHE A 193 -14.43 -16.14 32.05
N GLN A 194 -14.18 -16.27 30.74
CA GLN A 194 -14.80 -17.30 29.92
C GLN A 194 -14.35 -18.72 30.35
N ALA A 195 -13.04 -18.87 30.62
CA ALA A 195 -12.49 -20.13 31.10
C ALA A 195 -13.08 -20.53 32.46
N ALA A 196 -13.17 -19.58 33.40
CA ALA A 196 -13.81 -19.81 34.70
C ALA A 196 -15.27 -20.25 34.56
N GLY A 197 -16.03 -19.60 33.65
CA GLY A 197 -17.41 -20.01 33.35
C GLY A 197 -17.48 -21.44 32.82
N LYS A 198 -16.63 -21.79 31.87
CA LYS A 198 -16.57 -23.15 31.31
C LYS A 198 -16.09 -24.21 32.32
N LEU A 199 -15.15 -23.84 33.19
CA LEU A 199 -14.71 -24.72 34.29
C LEU A 199 -15.84 -24.92 35.32
N ALA A 200 -16.63 -23.88 35.63
CA ALA A 200 -17.77 -24.03 36.54
C ALA A 200 -18.88 -24.91 35.93
N GLU A 201 -19.17 -24.79 34.65
CA GLU A 201 -20.09 -25.67 33.91
C GLU A 201 -19.57 -27.13 33.94
N ALA A 202 -18.28 -27.32 33.63
CA ALA A 202 -17.65 -28.63 33.62
C ALA A 202 -17.64 -29.26 35.03
N SER A 203 -17.42 -28.48 36.09
CA SER A 203 -17.41 -29.01 37.47
C SER A 203 -18.82 -29.52 37.88
N LYS A 204 -19.90 -28.85 37.47
CA LYS A 204 -21.26 -29.36 37.71
C LYS A 204 -21.54 -30.71 37.04
N ILE A 205 -21.08 -30.89 35.79
CA ILE A 205 -21.22 -32.14 35.07
C ILE A 205 -20.39 -33.28 35.76
N ILE A 206 -19.22 -32.94 36.28
CA ILE A 206 -18.36 -33.90 36.95
C ILE A 206 -18.94 -34.25 38.34
N GLU A 207 -19.60 -33.31 39.04
CA GLU A 207 -20.27 -33.55 40.35
C GLU A 207 -21.39 -34.57 40.19
N ASP A 208 -22.15 -34.53 39.10
CA ASP A 208 -23.20 -35.50 38.79
C ASP A 208 -22.65 -36.90 38.45
N HIS A 209 -21.36 -37.01 38.10
CA HIS A 209 -20.71 -38.26 37.72
C HIS A 209 -19.34 -38.47 38.41
N PRO A 210 -19.30 -38.94 39.66
CA PRO A 210 -18.06 -39.06 40.47
C PRO A 210 -16.94 -39.90 39.80
N THR A 211 -17.32 -40.88 38.98
CA THR A 211 -16.36 -41.72 38.22
C THR A 211 -15.60 -40.89 37.15
N ALA A 212 -16.20 -39.82 36.62
CA ALA A 212 -15.54 -38.95 35.65
C ALA A 212 -14.33 -38.20 36.27
N LEU A 213 -14.42 -37.84 37.54
CA LEU A 213 -13.30 -37.23 38.29
C LEU A 213 -12.08 -38.16 38.35
N GLN A 214 -12.32 -39.45 38.62
CA GLN A 214 -11.23 -40.44 38.68
C GLN A 214 -10.56 -40.64 37.32
N LEU A 215 -11.36 -40.70 36.24
CA LEU A 215 -10.82 -40.82 34.88
C LEU A 215 -10.01 -39.57 34.48
N ARG A 216 -10.50 -38.38 34.82
CA ARG A 216 -9.79 -37.11 34.56
C ARG A 216 -8.46 -37.07 35.31
N TYR A 217 -8.44 -37.54 36.56
CA TYR A 217 -7.25 -37.61 37.36
C TYR A 217 -6.18 -38.57 36.74
N LEU A 218 -6.60 -39.72 36.27
CA LEU A 218 -5.73 -40.66 35.56
C LEU A 218 -5.23 -40.11 34.22
N GLN A 219 -6.07 -39.36 33.52
CA GLN A 219 -5.69 -38.71 32.27
C GLN A 219 -4.62 -37.63 32.50
N THR A 220 -4.80 -36.78 33.51
CA THR A 220 -3.80 -35.76 33.89
C THR A 220 -2.47 -36.40 34.32
N MET A 221 -2.51 -37.51 35.07
CA MET A 221 -1.31 -38.29 35.42
C MET A 221 -0.57 -38.78 34.16
N ARG A 222 -1.31 -39.26 33.16
CA ARG A 222 -0.72 -39.75 31.91
C ARG A 222 -0.08 -38.62 31.11
N GLU A 223 -0.73 -37.45 31.04
CA GLU A 223 -0.21 -36.26 30.35
C GLU A 223 1.08 -35.76 31.02
N MET A 224 1.14 -35.71 32.34
CA MET A 224 2.34 -35.31 33.08
C MET A 224 3.49 -36.33 32.94
N SER A 225 3.20 -37.62 32.80
CA SER A 225 4.19 -38.66 32.61
C SER A 225 4.89 -38.66 31.26
N THR A 226 4.36 -37.91 30.29
CA THR A 226 4.89 -37.87 28.91
C THR A 226 5.96 -36.78 28.73
N GLU A 227 6.05 -35.80 29.62
CA GLU A 227 7.09 -34.77 29.64
C GLU A 227 8.23 -35.15 30.57
N SER A 228 9.39 -35.35 30.00
CA SER A 228 10.66 -35.81 30.53
C SER A 228 11.05 -35.30 31.93
N ASN A 229 11.37 -36.28 32.85
CA ASN A 229 12.33 -36.17 33.96
C ASN A 229 12.25 -34.97 34.89
N THR A 230 11.10 -34.77 35.54
CA THR A 230 11.04 -33.88 36.69
C THR A 230 10.32 -34.59 37.83
N THR A 231 10.84 -34.46 39.04
CA THR A 231 10.16 -34.99 40.26
C THR A 231 8.83 -34.25 40.40
N THR A 232 7.73 -34.92 40.13
CA THR A 232 6.39 -34.35 40.24
C THR A 232 5.82 -34.70 41.62
N ILE A 233 5.58 -33.70 42.47
CA ILE A 233 4.88 -33.86 43.72
C ILE A 233 3.38 -33.89 43.42
N PHE A 234 2.74 -35.03 43.63
CA PHE A 234 1.34 -35.23 43.34
C PHE A 234 0.50 -35.23 44.62
N PRO A 235 -0.35 -34.23 44.87
CA PRO A 235 -1.26 -34.27 46.02
C PRO A 235 -2.39 -35.27 45.75
N ILE A 236 -2.40 -36.42 46.42
CA ILE A 236 -3.45 -37.42 46.31
C ILE A 236 -4.58 -37.02 47.28
N PRO A 237 -5.81 -36.74 46.79
CA PRO A 237 -6.95 -36.48 47.68
C PRO A 237 -7.24 -37.73 48.54
N ILE A 238 -7.33 -37.55 49.86
CA ILE A 238 -7.58 -38.62 50.83
C ILE A 238 -8.92 -39.33 50.53
N GLU A 239 -9.85 -38.66 49.88
CA GLU A 239 -11.13 -39.25 49.48
C GLU A 239 -10.98 -40.47 48.55
N LEU A 240 -9.92 -40.56 47.76
CA LEU A 240 -9.63 -41.75 46.93
C LEU A 240 -9.37 -43.03 47.76
N PHE A 241 -8.98 -42.88 49.00
CA PHE A 241 -8.72 -44.01 49.89
C PHE A 241 -9.96 -44.44 50.70
N LYS A 242 -11.04 -43.64 50.78
CA LYS A 242 -12.27 -43.96 51.51
C LYS A 242 -12.89 -45.33 51.14
N PRO A 243 -12.94 -45.77 49.84
CA PRO A 243 -13.44 -47.10 49.50
C PRO A 243 -12.56 -48.22 50.07
N PHE A 244 -11.23 -48.04 50.10
CA PHE A 244 -10.29 -49.02 50.63
C PHE A 244 -10.35 -49.07 52.13
N LEU A 245 -10.47 -47.92 52.81
CA LEU A 245 -10.66 -47.87 54.28
C LEU A 245 -11.95 -48.55 54.70
N ARG A 246 -13.02 -48.45 53.99
CA ARG A 246 -14.28 -49.19 54.24
C ARG A 246 -14.16 -50.68 54.05
N LEU A 247 -13.29 -51.16 53.16
CA LEU A 247 -13.02 -52.58 52.95
C LEU A 247 -12.19 -53.16 54.12
N ILE A 248 -11.24 -52.36 54.67
CA ILE A 248 -10.45 -52.71 55.81
C ILE A 248 -11.32 -52.79 57.08
N ASP A 249 -12.17 -51.78 57.31
CA ASP A 249 -13.12 -51.78 58.41
C ASP A 249 -14.15 -52.92 58.38
N LYS A 250 -14.40 -53.45 57.18
CA LYS A 250 -15.30 -54.60 56.99
C LYS A 250 -14.59 -55.93 57.23
N ALA A 251 -13.30 -56.01 56.91
CA ALA A 251 -12.45 -57.24 57.20
C ALA A 251 -12.03 -57.33 58.63
N GLU A 252 -12.04 -56.28 59.46
CA GLU A 252 -11.79 -56.34 60.91
C GLU A 252 -13.04 -56.68 61.72
N LYS A 253 -14.20 -56.78 61.12
CA LYS A 253 -15.49 -57.05 61.73
C LYS A 253 -16.03 -58.47 61.43
N GLU A 254 -15.28 -59.27 60.64
CA GLU A 254 -15.47 -60.69 60.44
C GLU A 254 -14.38 -61.47 61.15
#